data_2bd47cd8d7fc99035a91d29ecba2c440
#
_entry.id   2bd47cd8d7fc99035a91d29ecba2c440
#
_cell.length_a   1.000
_cell.length_b   1.000
_cell.length_c   1.000
_cell.angle_alpha   90.00
_cell.angle_beta   90.00
_cell.angle_gamma   90.00
#
_symmetry.space_group_name_H-M   'P 1'
#
loop_
_entity.id
_entity.type
_entity.pdbx_description
1 polymer ?
#
loop_
_entity_poly.entity_id
_entity_poly.type
_entity_poly.pdbx_seq_one_letter_code
_entity_poly.pdbx_strand_id
1 'polypeptide(L)'
;MTKQSAFIAAVLTAAFLLLMPFAWAAPADFADIEAEIAAQHDEGVQRLQEWIRLPSIAAEDLGYPEGPEHMKSLLLDVGFQQAVVVETDGKPGVFATLDAGAPRTLGVYFMYDVKQFVPAEWSSPPLGAVLVDKPGLGKVIMGRGAVNQKGPEMAFLEAIRAIRAAGRQMPVNLVLVAEGEEEIGSPHIGQIVYRPDVQAALAGTIGVIMPSASQGRDGIVTVSLGAKGVIEVQLIASGERWGRGPGKDVHSSLKAMIDSPTWHLVHALNTLVSADGNTITIDDYPQPLPISAAEKAMVAEAAKRRDEAQLKEQLRTPRWIDDLPLEQALERLVSQPTVNIEGLVGGYTGPGGKTVLPHKAEAKLDLRLVPDMTAEGALAALKAHLQRHGFGDIEVNMSGGYDPTSTPASAELIQAQISVLKAAEIDPILWPRSAGSYPGYVFTGPPLNLASGHFGLGHGSGAHAPDEYFVIESSNPEVEGWDGAIMSYVEYFYELGTP
;
A
#
# COMPACT_ATOMS: atom_id res chain seq x y z
N MET A 1 -45.31 67.66 49.46
CA MET A 1 -46.66 67.09 49.39
C MET A 1 -46.81 66.59 47.96
N THR A 2 -47.32 65.46 47.81
CA THR A 2 -47.59 64.68 46.57
C THR A 2 -46.42 63.84 46.04
N LYS A 3 -46.54 62.52 46.31
CA LYS A 3 -45.75 61.41 45.81
C LYS A 3 -46.14 61.07 44.35
N GLN A 4 -45.18 60.97 43.47
CA GLN A 4 -45.38 60.31 42.16
C GLN A 4 -44.68 58.94 42.18
N SER A 5 -45.50 57.93 42.02
CA SER A 5 -45.07 56.51 41.84
C SER A 5 -44.75 56.22 40.35
N ALA A 6 -43.51 55.82 40.08
CA ALA A 6 -43.14 55.37 38.76
C ALA A 6 -43.37 53.84 38.66
N PHE A 7 -44.18 53.38 37.69
CA PHE A 7 -44.38 52.04 37.31
C PHE A 7 -43.22 51.63 36.34
N ILE A 8 -42.46 50.61 36.72
CA ILE A 8 -41.49 49.95 35.83
C ILE A 8 -42.18 48.73 35.24
N ALA A 9 -42.45 48.77 33.94
CA ALA A 9 -42.91 47.62 33.20
C ALA A 9 -41.72 46.76 32.76
N ALA A 10 -41.55 45.58 33.31
CA ALA A 10 -40.58 44.58 32.87
C ALA A 10 -41.13 43.82 31.64
N VAL A 11 -40.50 43.99 30.48
CA VAL A 11 -40.74 43.19 29.28
C VAL A 11 -39.90 41.92 29.37
N LEU A 12 -40.53 40.79 29.64
CA LEU A 12 -39.94 39.44 29.54
C LEU A 12 -39.97 39.02 28.07
N THR A 13 -38.83 39.09 27.41
CA THR A 13 -38.62 38.46 26.09
C THR A 13 -38.30 36.97 26.29
N ALA A 14 -39.25 36.09 26.05
CA ALA A 14 -39.03 34.67 26.02
C ALA A 14 -38.33 34.27 24.69
N ALA A 15 -37.04 33.97 24.77
CA ALA A 15 -36.32 33.37 23.67
C ALA A 15 -36.72 31.88 23.54
N PHE A 16 -37.57 31.59 22.55
CA PHE A 16 -37.83 30.21 22.10
C PHE A 16 -36.59 29.70 21.34
N LEU A 17 -35.71 28.96 21.99
CA LEU A 17 -34.72 28.10 21.30
C LEU A 17 -35.51 26.99 20.64
N LEU A 18 -35.66 27.10 19.30
CA LEU A 18 -36.04 25.99 18.45
C LEU A 18 -34.90 24.95 18.50
N LEU A 19 -35.05 23.96 19.36
CA LEU A 19 -34.36 22.68 19.24
C LEU A 19 -34.89 22.03 17.95
N MET A 20 -34.17 22.24 16.84
CA MET A 20 -34.35 21.36 15.67
C MET A 20 -33.94 19.96 16.11
N PRO A 21 -34.81 18.95 15.98
CA PRO A 21 -34.36 17.59 16.16
C PRO A 21 -33.29 17.32 15.08
N PHE A 22 -32.11 16.89 15.51
CA PHE A 22 -31.20 16.21 14.61
C PHE A 22 -32.00 15.02 14.06
N ALA A 23 -32.50 15.14 12.86
CA ALA A 23 -33.02 14.01 12.12
C ALA A 23 -31.80 13.15 11.81
N TRP A 24 -31.68 12.02 12.50
CA TRP A 24 -30.84 10.93 12.05
C TRP A 24 -31.34 10.60 10.64
N ALA A 25 -30.53 10.85 9.62
CA ALA A 25 -30.86 10.40 8.29
C ALA A 25 -31.08 8.88 8.37
N ALA A 26 -32.23 8.42 7.87
CA ALA A 26 -32.44 6.98 7.72
C ALA A 26 -31.27 6.40 6.89
N PRO A 27 -30.84 5.16 7.17
CA PRO A 27 -29.84 4.51 6.32
C PRO A 27 -30.22 4.68 4.85
N ALA A 28 -29.29 5.08 4.00
CA ALA A 28 -29.57 5.22 2.59
C ALA A 28 -30.04 3.85 2.06
N ASP A 29 -31.18 3.83 1.38
CA ASP A 29 -31.66 2.62 0.72
C ASP A 29 -30.89 2.44 -0.58
N PHE A 30 -30.13 1.36 -0.69
CA PHE A 30 -29.29 1.01 -1.85
C PHE A 30 -29.81 -0.19 -2.64
N ALA A 31 -31.03 -0.65 -2.38
CA ALA A 31 -31.60 -1.86 -3.00
C ALA A 31 -31.58 -1.85 -4.54
N ASP A 32 -31.70 -0.70 -5.17
CA ASP A 32 -31.57 -0.53 -6.61
C ASP A 32 -30.13 -0.69 -7.11
N ILE A 33 -29.14 -0.20 -6.35
CA ILE A 33 -27.71 -0.37 -6.66
C ILE A 33 -27.29 -1.82 -6.42
N GLU A 34 -27.73 -2.44 -5.32
CA GLU A 34 -27.49 -3.86 -5.03
C GLU A 34 -28.05 -4.76 -6.15
N ALA A 35 -29.24 -4.45 -6.66
CA ALA A 35 -29.83 -5.18 -7.79
C ALA A 35 -28.97 -5.05 -9.06
N GLU A 36 -28.38 -3.88 -9.34
CA GLU A 36 -27.49 -3.69 -10.47
C GLU A 36 -26.13 -4.40 -10.26
N ILE A 37 -25.57 -4.41 -9.04
CA ILE A 37 -24.37 -5.18 -8.72
C ILE A 37 -24.62 -6.67 -9.00
N ALA A 38 -25.70 -7.22 -8.47
CA ALA A 38 -26.04 -8.64 -8.67
C ALA A 38 -26.32 -8.97 -10.16
N ALA A 39 -26.97 -8.08 -10.89
CA ALA A 39 -27.25 -8.26 -12.31
C ALA A 39 -25.98 -8.24 -13.17
N GLN A 40 -24.95 -7.51 -12.77
CA GLN A 40 -23.69 -7.33 -13.51
C GLN A 40 -22.54 -8.19 -12.95
N HIS A 41 -22.81 -9.08 -11.99
CA HIS A 41 -21.80 -9.90 -11.31
C HIS A 41 -20.86 -10.61 -12.30
N ASP A 42 -21.41 -11.44 -13.18
CA ASP A 42 -20.61 -12.25 -14.13
C ASP A 42 -19.81 -11.38 -15.11
N GLU A 43 -20.39 -10.27 -15.56
CA GLU A 43 -19.71 -9.32 -16.45
C GLU A 43 -18.58 -8.58 -15.74
N GLY A 44 -18.76 -8.21 -14.47
CA GLY A 44 -17.74 -7.58 -13.64
C GLY A 44 -16.55 -8.52 -13.42
N VAL A 45 -16.83 -9.79 -13.08
CA VAL A 45 -15.81 -10.84 -12.96
C VAL A 45 -15.08 -11.05 -14.29
N GLN A 46 -15.80 -11.04 -15.40
CA GLN A 46 -15.18 -11.18 -16.73
C GLN A 46 -14.23 -9.99 -17.03
N ARG A 47 -14.62 -8.77 -16.75
CA ARG A 47 -13.76 -7.57 -16.92
C ARG A 47 -12.47 -7.69 -16.08
N LEU A 48 -12.59 -8.16 -14.84
CA LEU A 48 -11.41 -8.44 -14.00
C LEU A 48 -10.52 -9.54 -14.62
N GLN A 49 -11.12 -10.63 -15.13
CA GLN A 49 -10.37 -11.68 -15.82
C GLN A 49 -9.62 -11.15 -17.05
N GLU A 50 -10.26 -10.31 -17.84
CA GLU A 50 -9.66 -9.69 -19.03
C GLU A 50 -8.47 -8.79 -18.63
N TRP A 51 -8.58 -8.03 -17.57
CA TRP A 51 -7.49 -7.18 -17.08
C TRP A 51 -6.34 -7.98 -16.49
N ILE A 52 -6.61 -9.07 -15.74
CA ILE A 52 -5.55 -9.96 -15.23
C ILE A 52 -4.76 -10.59 -16.38
N ARG A 53 -5.44 -10.97 -17.48
CA ARG A 53 -4.79 -11.56 -18.68
C ARG A 53 -3.90 -10.58 -19.42
N LEU A 54 -4.08 -9.28 -19.25
CA LEU A 54 -3.21 -8.26 -19.81
C LEU A 54 -2.02 -8.04 -18.88
N PRO A 55 -0.83 -8.53 -19.23
CA PRO A 55 0.36 -8.30 -18.40
C PRO A 55 0.81 -6.85 -18.52
N SER A 56 1.23 -6.29 -17.39
CA SER A 56 1.95 -5.01 -17.30
C SER A 56 3.01 -5.22 -16.23
N ILE A 57 4.23 -5.63 -16.65
CA ILE A 57 5.32 -5.99 -15.73
C ILE A 57 6.48 -5.02 -15.98
N ALA A 58 6.59 -4.00 -15.15
CA ALA A 58 7.56 -2.91 -15.32
C ALA A 58 9.00 -3.42 -15.38
N ALA A 59 9.36 -4.37 -14.49
CA ALA A 59 10.70 -4.94 -14.43
C ALA A 59 11.12 -5.73 -15.69
N GLU A 60 10.16 -6.16 -16.50
CA GLU A 60 10.38 -6.93 -17.72
C GLU A 60 10.09 -6.14 -18.99
N ASP A 61 9.71 -4.86 -18.85
CA ASP A 61 9.27 -3.99 -19.96
C ASP A 61 8.13 -4.60 -20.77
N LEU A 62 7.23 -5.32 -20.10
CA LEU A 62 6.17 -6.10 -20.73
C LEU A 62 4.80 -5.43 -20.56
N GLY A 63 4.02 -5.32 -21.65
CA GLY A 63 2.64 -4.80 -21.64
C GLY A 63 2.55 -3.28 -21.69
N TYR A 64 3.51 -2.64 -22.34
CA TYR A 64 3.53 -1.21 -22.60
C TYR A 64 3.65 -0.97 -24.12
N PRO A 65 2.78 -0.13 -24.71
CA PRO A 65 1.84 0.83 -24.11
C PRO A 65 0.44 0.30 -23.76
N GLU A 66 0.17 -0.98 -23.86
CA GLU A 66 -1.17 -1.56 -23.72
C GLU A 66 -1.76 -1.32 -22.32
N GLY A 67 -0.94 -1.40 -21.26
CA GLY A 67 -1.38 -1.22 -19.86
C GLY A 67 -2.03 0.14 -19.59
N PRO A 68 -1.35 1.27 -19.83
CA PRO A 68 -1.93 2.59 -19.61
C PRO A 68 -3.13 2.90 -20.53
N GLU A 69 -3.13 2.42 -21.77
CA GLU A 69 -4.28 2.58 -22.67
C GLU A 69 -5.50 1.77 -22.21
N HIS A 70 -5.28 0.57 -21.67
CA HIS A 70 -6.36 -0.21 -21.07
C HIS A 70 -6.92 0.46 -19.83
N MET A 71 -6.05 0.94 -18.90
CA MET A 71 -6.47 1.71 -17.73
C MET A 71 -7.31 2.93 -18.13
N LYS A 72 -6.83 3.72 -19.08
CA LYS A 72 -7.57 4.85 -19.63
C LYS A 72 -8.94 4.43 -20.19
N SER A 73 -9.01 3.31 -20.91
CA SER A 73 -10.26 2.79 -21.46
C SER A 73 -11.25 2.40 -20.35
N LEU A 74 -10.80 1.71 -19.31
CA LEU A 74 -11.63 1.35 -18.15
C LEU A 74 -12.24 2.58 -17.48
N LEU A 75 -11.44 3.64 -17.30
CA LEU A 75 -11.89 4.89 -16.68
C LEU A 75 -12.94 5.63 -17.53
N LEU A 76 -12.72 5.73 -18.83
CA LEU A 76 -13.69 6.34 -19.75
C LEU A 76 -15.00 5.54 -19.79
N ASP A 77 -14.92 4.23 -19.75
CA ASP A 77 -16.07 3.33 -19.83
C ASP A 77 -16.99 3.43 -18.60
N VAL A 78 -16.42 3.61 -17.40
CA VAL A 78 -17.21 3.84 -16.18
C VAL A 78 -17.67 5.29 -16.04
N GLY A 79 -17.24 6.21 -16.93
CA GLY A 79 -17.81 7.55 -17.06
C GLY A 79 -16.96 8.70 -16.60
N PHE A 80 -15.67 8.51 -16.43
CA PHE A 80 -14.76 9.65 -16.35
C PHE A 80 -14.85 10.45 -17.65
N GLN A 81 -15.01 11.77 -17.54
CA GLN A 81 -15.11 12.63 -18.71
C GLN A 81 -13.76 12.92 -19.34
N GLN A 82 -12.71 12.83 -18.55
CA GLN A 82 -11.33 12.98 -18.99
C GLN A 82 -10.47 11.82 -18.46
N ALA A 83 -9.75 11.16 -19.35
CA ALA A 83 -8.68 10.25 -19.01
C ALA A 83 -7.56 10.37 -20.04
N VAL A 84 -6.35 10.66 -19.59
CA VAL A 84 -5.18 10.88 -20.45
C VAL A 84 -4.00 10.07 -19.97
N VAL A 85 -3.26 9.51 -20.91
CA VAL A 85 -1.95 8.92 -20.62
C VAL A 85 -0.95 10.04 -20.36
N VAL A 86 -0.15 9.91 -19.33
CA VAL A 86 0.87 10.86 -18.89
C VAL A 86 2.24 10.23 -19.10
N GLU A 87 2.99 10.73 -20.05
CA GLU A 87 4.36 10.27 -20.31
C GLU A 87 5.28 10.63 -19.15
N THR A 88 6.20 9.71 -18.82
CA THR A 88 7.27 9.87 -17.83
C THR A 88 8.60 9.45 -18.43
N ASP A 89 9.70 9.60 -17.69
CA ASP A 89 11.00 9.05 -18.08
C ASP A 89 11.04 7.50 -17.99
N GLY A 90 10.01 6.89 -17.42
CA GLY A 90 9.84 5.43 -17.29
C GLY A 90 8.55 4.94 -17.94
N LYS A 91 7.71 4.22 -17.16
CA LYS A 91 6.42 3.77 -17.66
C LYS A 91 5.36 4.87 -17.51
N PRO A 92 4.50 5.06 -18.55
CA PRO A 92 3.49 6.10 -18.51
C PRO A 92 2.51 5.93 -17.35
N GLY A 93 2.01 7.06 -16.83
CA GLY A 93 0.88 7.07 -15.92
C GLY A 93 -0.44 7.36 -16.63
N VAL A 94 -1.53 7.42 -15.86
CA VAL A 94 -2.84 7.88 -16.32
C VAL A 94 -3.37 8.91 -15.33
N PHE A 95 -3.92 10.00 -15.85
CA PHE A 95 -4.64 11.00 -15.08
C PHE A 95 -6.08 11.09 -15.58
N ALA A 96 -7.05 11.07 -14.65
CA ALA A 96 -8.46 11.11 -15.02
C ALA A 96 -9.29 11.91 -14.02
N THR A 97 -10.39 12.50 -14.52
CA THR A 97 -11.35 13.26 -13.70
C THR A 97 -12.78 12.84 -13.99
N LEU A 98 -13.59 12.71 -12.93
CA LEU A 98 -15.03 12.53 -12.99
C LEU A 98 -15.68 13.67 -12.21
N ASP A 99 -16.32 14.58 -12.93
CA ASP A 99 -17.12 15.66 -12.36
C ASP A 99 -18.60 15.23 -12.32
N ALA A 100 -19.11 14.98 -11.13
CA ALA A 100 -20.51 14.64 -10.88
C ALA A 100 -21.33 15.88 -10.46
N GLY A 101 -20.72 17.06 -10.40
CA GLY A 101 -21.35 18.24 -9.83
C GLY A 101 -21.49 18.16 -8.31
N ALA A 102 -20.79 17.24 -7.66
CA ALA A 102 -20.81 17.05 -6.21
C ALA A 102 -20.00 18.13 -5.49
N PRO A 103 -20.35 18.45 -4.22
CA PRO A 103 -19.61 19.46 -3.46
C PRO A 103 -18.22 18.99 -3.02
N ARG A 104 -17.93 17.68 -3.04
CA ARG A 104 -16.71 17.06 -2.55
C ARG A 104 -16.02 16.28 -3.66
N THR A 105 -14.70 16.24 -3.59
CA THR A 105 -13.85 15.52 -4.53
C THR A 105 -12.94 14.55 -3.77
N LEU A 106 -12.98 13.28 -4.15
CA LEU A 106 -12.09 12.24 -3.63
C LEU A 106 -10.93 12.03 -4.60
N GLY A 107 -9.70 12.03 -4.07
CA GLY A 107 -8.52 11.57 -4.78
C GLY A 107 -8.44 10.04 -4.78
N VAL A 108 -7.98 9.46 -5.86
CA VAL A 108 -7.83 8.01 -6.03
C VAL A 108 -6.47 7.69 -6.61
N TYR A 109 -5.78 6.73 -6.03
CA TYR A 109 -4.54 6.19 -6.56
C TYR A 109 -4.73 4.75 -7.01
N PHE A 110 -4.31 4.45 -8.23
CA PHE A 110 -4.29 3.12 -8.83
C PHE A 110 -2.87 2.75 -9.28
N MET A 111 -2.62 1.46 -9.40
CA MET A 111 -1.47 0.90 -10.09
C MET A 111 -1.94 -0.14 -11.11
N TYR A 112 -1.40 -0.12 -12.33
CA TYR A 112 -1.80 -1.09 -13.33
C TYR A 112 -0.74 -2.15 -13.61
N ASP A 113 0.47 -2.02 -13.04
CA ASP A 113 1.52 -3.03 -13.14
C ASP A 113 1.37 -4.12 -12.08
N VAL A 114 2.07 -5.22 -12.32
CA VAL A 114 2.09 -6.39 -11.45
C VAL A 114 3.50 -6.93 -11.31
N LYS A 115 3.78 -7.66 -10.23
CA LYS A 115 5.07 -8.30 -9.96
C LYS A 115 5.36 -9.43 -10.94
N GLN A 116 6.65 -9.67 -11.21
CA GLN A 116 7.13 -10.82 -11.97
C GLN A 116 6.69 -12.14 -11.31
N PHE A 117 6.69 -13.21 -12.09
CA PHE A 117 6.33 -14.54 -11.62
C PHE A 117 7.12 -15.64 -12.34
N VAL A 118 7.25 -16.79 -11.68
CA VAL A 118 7.82 -18.01 -12.26
C VAL A 118 6.67 -18.98 -12.49
N PRO A 119 6.23 -19.22 -13.74
CA PRO A 119 5.04 -20.02 -14.02
C PRO A 119 5.06 -21.44 -13.42
N ALA A 120 6.25 -22.04 -13.28
CA ALA A 120 6.40 -23.39 -12.73
C ALA A 120 6.08 -23.50 -11.23
N GLU A 121 5.98 -22.36 -10.51
CA GLU A 121 5.64 -22.31 -9.09
C GLU A 121 4.13 -22.19 -8.84
N TRP A 122 3.33 -21.96 -9.89
CA TRP A 122 1.90 -21.73 -9.81
C TRP A 122 1.09 -23.00 -10.07
N SER A 123 0.00 -23.20 -9.35
CA SER A 123 -0.93 -24.30 -9.56
C SER A 123 -1.83 -24.10 -10.78
N SER A 124 -1.95 -22.87 -11.29
CA SER A 124 -2.64 -22.50 -12.53
C SER A 124 -1.83 -21.44 -13.29
N PRO A 125 -2.10 -21.18 -14.59
CA PRO A 125 -1.38 -20.16 -15.32
C PRO A 125 -1.49 -18.78 -14.62
N PRO A 126 -0.38 -18.09 -14.32
CA PRO A 126 -0.38 -16.83 -13.56
C PRO A 126 -1.25 -15.74 -14.18
N LEU A 127 -1.37 -15.68 -15.49
CA LEU A 127 -2.25 -14.77 -16.23
C LEU A 127 -3.55 -15.44 -16.70
N GLY A 128 -3.87 -16.62 -16.18
CA GLY A 128 -5.07 -17.37 -16.59
C GLY A 128 -6.36 -16.77 -16.05
N ALA A 129 -6.28 -16.07 -14.93
CA ALA A 129 -7.46 -15.52 -14.23
C ALA A 129 -8.55 -16.57 -14.02
N VAL A 130 -8.15 -17.74 -13.52
CA VAL A 130 -9.06 -18.89 -13.40
C VAL A 130 -9.89 -18.81 -12.12
N LEU A 131 -11.16 -19.18 -12.23
CA LEU A 131 -12.02 -19.34 -11.05
C LEU A 131 -11.82 -20.74 -10.50
N VAL A 132 -11.48 -20.82 -9.21
CA VAL A 132 -11.24 -22.09 -8.50
C VAL A 132 -11.93 -22.07 -7.13
N ASP A 133 -12.38 -23.24 -6.69
CA ASP A 133 -12.89 -23.40 -5.32
C ASP A 133 -11.71 -23.56 -4.35
N LYS A 134 -11.63 -22.69 -3.34
CA LYS A 134 -10.59 -22.70 -2.32
C LYS A 134 -11.19 -23.08 -0.97
N PRO A 135 -10.74 -24.17 -0.34
CA PRO A 135 -11.32 -24.65 0.92
C PRO A 135 -11.37 -23.56 2.01
N GLY A 136 -12.56 -23.32 2.59
CA GLY A 136 -12.81 -22.33 3.64
C GLY A 136 -12.83 -20.88 3.19
N LEU A 137 -12.81 -20.64 1.87
CA LEU A 137 -12.93 -19.30 1.27
C LEU A 137 -14.03 -19.24 0.21
N GLY A 138 -14.36 -20.36 -0.45
CA GLY A 138 -15.31 -20.40 -1.55
C GLY A 138 -14.63 -20.21 -2.92
N LYS A 139 -15.32 -19.63 -3.88
CA LYS A 139 -14.81 -19.41 -5.22
C LYS A 139 -13.91 -18.17 -5.24
N VAL A 140 -12.70 -18.33 -5.73
CA VAL A 140 -11.73 -17.25 -5.88
C VAL A 140 -11.29 -17.12 -7.35
N ILE A 141 -10.92 -15.91 -7.75
CA ILE A 141 -10.16 -15.70 -8.98
C ILE A 141 -8.67 -15.81 -8.62
N MET A 142 -7.96 -16.68 -9.34
CA MET A 142 -6.53 -16.90 -9.15
C MET A 142 -5.76 -16.35 -10.34
N GLY A 143 -4.79 -15.46 -10.04
CA GLY A 143 -3.93 -14.86 -11.06
C GLY A 143 -3.05 -13.78 -10.48
N ARG A 144 -1.96 -13.46 -11.14
CA ARG A 144 -1.08 -12.35 -10.77
C ARG A 144 -1.82 -11.02 -10.94
N GLY A 145 -1.87 -10.22 -9.89
CA GLY A 145 -2.65 -8.99 -9.83
C GLY A 145 -4.08 -9.19 -9.29
N ALA A 146 -4.48 -10.42 -8.94
CA ALA A 146 -5.84 -10.69 -8.48
C ALA A 146 -6.20 -9.90 -7.21
N VAL A 147 -5.29 -9.77 -6.25
CA VAL A 147 -5.48 -8.96 -5.04
C VAL A 147 -4.59 -7.72 -5.04
N ASN A 148 -3.46 -7.74 -5.72
CA ASN A 148 -2.49 -6.64 -5.76
C ASN A 148 -2.28 -6.15 -7.21
N GLN A 149 -3.09 -5.21 -7.71
CA GLN A 149 -4.23 -4.50 -7.11
C GLN A 149 -5.49 -4.57 -7.99
N LYS A 150 -5.47 -5.30 -9.14
CA LYS A 150 -6.53 -5.25 -10.16
C LYS A 150 -7.92 -5.62 -9.64
N GLY A 151 -8.01 -6.58 -8.67
CA GLY A 151 -9.29 -6.97 -8.07
C GLY A 151 -9.95 -5.84 -7.31
N PRO A 152 -9.33 -5.28 -6.26
CA PRO A 152 -9.87 -4.13 -5.53
C PRO A 152 -10.15 -2.91 -6.40
N GLU A 153 -9.27 -2.60 -7.35
CA GLU A 153 -9.44 -1.48 -8.26
C GLU A 153 -10.61 -1.69 -9.23
N MET A 154 -10.79 -2.91 -9.75
CA MET A 154 -11.94 -3.23 -10.57
C MET A 154 -13.24 -3.18 -9.75
N ALA A 155 -13.26 -3.66 -8.51
CA ALA A 155 -14.42 -3.54 -7.63
C ALA A 155 -14.80 -2.07 -7.39
N PHE A 156 -13.82 -1.18 -7.25
CA PHE A 156 -14.04 0.27 -7.18
C PHE A 156 -14.69 0.82 -8.46
N LEU A 157 -14.22 0.40 -9.62
CA LEU A 157 -14.80 0.82 -10.91
C LEU A 157 -16.24 0.29 -11.11
N GLU A 158 -16.48 -0.96 -10.70
CA GLU A 158 -17.81 -1.56 -10.75
C GLU A 158 -18.81 -0.86 -9.81
N ALA A 159 -18.37 -0.32 -8.67
CA ALA A 159 -19.22 0.51 -7.81
C ALA A 159 -19.71 1.77 -8.53
N ILE A 160 -18.84 2.44 -9.29
CA ILE A 160 -19.21 3.59 -10.11
C ILE A 160 -20.21 3.17 -11.19
N ARG A 161 -19.98 2.02 -11.84
CA ARG A 161 -20.85 1.46 -12.87
C ARG A 161 -22.24 1.15 -12.32
N ALA A 162 -22.34 0.49 -11.17
CA ALA A 162 -23.59 0.13 -10.52
C ALA A 162 -24.41 1.37 -10.11
N ILE A 163 -23.79 2.39 -9.51
CA ILE A 163 -24.46 3.66 -9.17
C ILE A 163 -25.08 4.29 -10.42
N ARG A 164 -24.35 4.32 -11.53
CA ARG A 164 -24.82 4.90 -12.78
C ARG A 164 -25.90 4.04 -13.46
N ALA A 165 -25.78 2.72 -13.42
CA ALA A 165 -26.78 1.79 -13.96
C ALA A 165 -28.11 1.90 -13.22
N ALA A 166 -28.08 2.11 -11.90
CA ALA A 166 -29.24 2.42 -11.07
C ALA A 166 -29.84 3.82 -11.35
N GLY A 167 -29.28 4.58 -12.31
CA GLY A 167 -29.74 5.92 -12.67
C GLY A 167 -29.43 6.99 -11.63
N ARG A 168 -28.56 6.70 -10.67
CA ARG A 168 -28.13 7.64 -9.63
C ARG A 168 -26.90 8.45 -10.07
N GLN A 169 -26.77 9.65 -9.50
CA GLN A 169 -25.54 10.45 -9.65
C GLN A 169 -24.50 10.01 -8.64
N MET A 170 -23.23 10.09 -9.04
CA MET A 170 -22.11 9.91 -8.10
C MET A 170 -22.19 10.99 -7.01
N PRO A 171 -22.11 10.60 -5.73
CA PRO A 171 -22.21 11.55 -4.61
C PRO A 171 -20.93 12.36 -4.38
N VAL A 172 -19.83 11.97 -5.03
CA VAL A 172 -18.53 12.65 -4.99
C VAL A 172 -17.95 12.80 -6.40
N ASN A 173 -17.16 13.83 -6.62
CA ASN A 173 -16.29 13.91 -7.79
C ASN A 173 -15.04 13.06 -7.54
N LEU A 174 -14.38 12.61 -8.62
CA LEU A 174 -13.15 11.81 -8.51
C LEU A 174 -12.01 12.46 -9.29
N VAL A 175 -10.81 12.45 -8.69
CA VAL A 175 -9.54 12.76 -9.34
C VAL A 175 -8.66 11.54 -9.18
N LEU A 176 -8.35 10.86 -10.29
CA LEU A 176 -7.59 9.62 -10.28
C LEU A 176 -6.23 9.80 -10.93
N VAL A 177 -5.21 9.29 -10.27
CA VAL A 177 -3.87 9.07 -10.84
C VAL A 177 -3.55 7.58 -10.78
N ALA A 178 -3.00 7.03 -11.88
CA ALA A 178 -2.52 5.67 -11.95
C ALA A 178 -1.08 5.63 -12.46
N GLU A 179 -0.30 4.68 -11.97
CA GLU A 179 1.06 4.43 -12.45
C GLU A 179 1.26 2.99 -12.91
N GLY A 180 2.38 2.72 -13.55
CA GLY A 180 2.76 1.39 -14.03
C GLY A 180 4.16 0.98 -13.58
N GLU A 181 4.64 1.51 -12.45
CA GLU A 181 5.97 1.26 -11.89
C GLU A 181 5.94 1.03 -10.37
N GLU A 182 4.74 0.81 -9.78
CA GLU A 182 4.63 0.62 -8.33
C GLU A 182 5.48 -0.57 -7.88
N GLU A 183 5.44 -1.64 -8.64
CA GLU A 183 6.11 -2.91 -8.34
C GLU A 183 7.65 -2.87 -8.48
N ILE A 184 8.19 -1.76 -8.98
CA ILE A 184 9.64 -1.48 -9.05
C ILE A 184 10.05 -0.24 -8.25
N GLY A 185 9.16 0.25 -7.36
CA GLY A 185 9.46 1.35 -6.42
C GLY A 185 9.08 2.73 -6.93
N SER A 186 8.14 2.86 -7.85
CA SER A 186 7.53 4.13 -8.33
C SER A 186 8.54 5.23 -8.66
N PRO A 187 9.61 4.97 -9.41
CA PRO A 187 10.68 5.94 -9.61
C PRO A 187 10.21 7.24 -10.28
N HIS A 188 9.10 7.19 -11.01
CA HIS A 188 8.61 8.33 -11.78
C HIS A 188 7.22 8.83 -11.36
N ILE A 189 6.62 8.33 -10.28
CA ILE A 189 5.29 8.77 -9.79
C ILE A 189 5.21 10.30 -9.58
N GLY A 190 6.30 10.91 -9.11
CA GLY A 190 6.38 12.36 -8.94
C GLY A 190 6.21 13.14 -10.25
N GLN A 191 6.59 12.57 -11.39
CA GLN A 191 6.40 13.20 -12.70
C GLN A 191 4.92 13.22 -13.12
N ILE A 192 4.10 12.33 -12.57
CA ILE A 192 2.65 12.31 -12.77
C ILE A 192 1.99 13.27 -11.78
N VAL A 193 2.22 13.06 -10.47
CA VAL A 193 1.51 13.75 -9.38
C VAL A 193 1.83 15.23 -9.30
N TYR A 194 3.10 15.63 -9.54
CA TYR A 194 3.53 17.02 -9.46
C TYR A 194 3.42 17.78 -10.78
N ARG A 195 2.82 17.19 -11.80
CA ARG A 195 2.41 17.91 -12.99
C ARG A 195 1.42 19.01 -12.60
N PRO A 196 1.56 20.27 -13.06
CA PRO A 196 0.79 21.40 -12.53
C PRO A 196 -0.73 21.23 -12.57
N ASP A 197 -1.28 20.60 -13.61
CA ASP A 197 -2.72 20.33 -13.76
C ASP A 197 -3.20 19.21 -12.81
N VAL A 198 -2.41 18.13 -12.67
CA VAL A 198 -2.67 17.00 -11.78
C VAL A 198 -2.58 17.45 -10.32
N GLN A 199 -1.50 18.16 -9.97
CA GLN A 199 -1.31 18.70 -8.62
C GLN A 199 -2.44 19.66 -8.22
N ALA A 200 -2.88 20.53 -9.12
CA ALA A 200 -3.98 21.46 -8.86
C ALA A 200 -5.32 20.71 -8.64
N ALA A 201 -5.58 19.66 -9.41
CA ALA A 201 -6.76 18.83 -9.24
C ALA A 201 -6.74 18.07 -7.91
N LEU A 202 -5.61 17.44 -7.57
CA LEU A 202 -5.43 16.71 -6.31
C LEU A 202 -5.53 17.63 -5.07
N ALA A 203 -4.97 18.84 -5.13
CA ALA A 203 -5.04 19.80 -4.02
C ALA A 203 -6.46 20.18 -3.61
N GLY A 204 -7.44 19.99 -4.50
CA GLY A 204 -8.87 20.21 -4.23
C GLY A 204 -9.60 19.01 -3.62
N THR A 205 -8.91 17.89 -3.36
CA THR A 205 -9.51 16.67 -2.83
C THR A 205 -9.53 16.65 -1.30
N ILE A 206 -10.46 15.87 -0.73
CA ILE A 206 -10.53 15.62 0.73
C ILE A 206 -9.43 14.65 1.21
N GLY A 207 -8.70 14.05 0.30
CA GLY A 207 -7.65 13.08 0.52
C GLY A 207 -7.60 12.07 -0.63
N VAL A 208 -6.66 11.14 -0.56
CA VAL A 208 -6.42 10.12 -1.61
C VAL A 208 -6.57 8.72 -1.03
N ILE A 209 -7.37 7.87 -1.66
CA ILE A 209 -7.48 6.46 -1.30
C ILE A 209 -6.86 5.56 -2.36
N MET A 210 -6.35 4.42 -1.92
CA MET A 210 -6.02 3.27 -2.74
C MET A 210 -7.04 2.16 -2.45
N PRO A 211 -7.79 1.65 -3.44
CA PRO A 211 -8.66 0.51 -3.25
C PRO A 211 -7.88 -0.71 -2.74
N SER A 212 -8.45 -1.45 -1.81
CA SER A 212 -7.79 -2.60 -1.21
C SER A 212 -8.79 -3.67 -0.74
N ALA A 213 -8.30 -4.89 -0.47
CA ALA A 213 -9.03 -5.96 0.17
C ALA A 213 -8.62 -6.01 1.65
N SER A 214 -9.37 -5.33 2.51
CA SER A 214 -8.97 -5.07 3.90
C SER A 214 -9.37 -6.15 4.90
N GLN A 215 -10.13 -7.17 4.48
CA GLN A 215 -10.57 -8.25 5.38
C GLN A 215 -9.51 -9.34 5.50
N GLY A 216 -9.24 -9.74 6.73
CA GLY A 216 -8.55 -11.00 7.01
C GLY A 216 -9.41 -12.20 6.62
N ARG A 217 -8.80 -13.39 6.63
CA ARG A 217 -9.51 -14.67 6.41
C ARG A 217 -10.59 -14.96 7.45
N ASP A 218 -10.47 -14.34 8.60
CA ASP A 218 -11.36 -14.36 9.76
C ASP A 218 -12.40 -13.24 9.77
N GLY A 219 -12.49 -12.46 8.69
CA GLY A 219 -13.39 -11.31 8.57
C GLY A 219 -12.90 -10.04 9.27
N ILE A 220 -11.81 -10.10 10.04
CA ILE A 220 -11.28 -8.92 10.72
C ILE A 220 -10.81 -7.89 9.72
N VAL A 221 -11.30 -6.64 9.85
CA VAL A 221 -10.89 -5.50 9.05
C VAL A 221 -9.83 -4.69 9.80
N THR A 222 -8.76 -4.35 9.10
CA THR A 222 -7.71 -3.46 9.62
C THR A 222 -7.69 -2.15 8.83
N VAL A 223 -7.91 -1.02 9.50
CA VAL A 223 -7.77 0.33 8.94
C VAL A 223 -6.38 0.85 9.29
N SER A 224 -5.49 0.87 8.32
CA SER A 224 -4.12 1.39 8.48
C SER A 224 -4.08 2.90 8.30
N LEU A 225 -3.44 3.59 9.25
CA LEU A 225 -3.30 5.05 9.27
C LEU A 225 -2.03 5.56 8.57
N GLY A 226 -1.33 4.67 7.89
CA GLY A 226 -0.12 4.97 7.14
C GLY A 226 0.62 3.70 6.74
N ALA A 227 1.82 3.87 6.22
CA ALA A 227 2.72 2.79 5.82
C ALA A 227 4.18 3.13 6.17
N LYS A 228 5.00 2.10 6.35
CA LYS A 228 6.44 2.28 6.42
C LYS A 228 6.98 2.77 5.08
N GLY A 229 8.05 3.56 5.14
CA GLY A 229 8.88 3.81 3.98
C GLY A 229 9.83 2.64 3.70
N VAL A 230 10.49 2.69 2.56
CA VAL A 230 11.49 1.71 2.14
C VAL A 230 12.53 2.37 1.26
N ILE A 231 13.77 1.90 1.32
CA ILE A 231 14.72 2.01 0.21
C ILE A 231 15.21 0.61 -0.14
N GLU A 232 15.27 0.34 -1.43
CA GLU A 232 15.88 -0.88 -1.98
C GLU A 232 17.22 -0.52 -2.58
N VAL A 233 18.29 -1.17 -2.12
CA VAL A 233 19.65 -0.88 -2.57
C VAL A 233 20.38 -2.15 -2.94
N GLN A 234 21.20 -2.03 -3.99
CA GLN A 234 22.17 -3.04 -4.40
C GLN A 234 23.58 -2.57 -4.01
N LEU A 235 24.29 -3.40 -3.26
CA LEU A 235 25.69 -3.20 -2.92
C LEU A 235 26.55 -4.11 -3.79
N ILE A 236 27.54 -3.55 -4.50
CA ILE A 236 28.44 -4.33 -5.35
C ILE A 236 29.91 -4.09 -4.90
N ALA A 237 30.53 -5.15 -4.42
CA ALA A 237 31.97 -5.17 -4.15
C ALA A 237 32.70 -5.88 -5.32
N SER A 238 33.72 -5.24 -5.89
CA SER A 238 34.55 -5.83 -6.95
C SER A 238 36.05 -5.61 -6.69
N GLY A 239 36.87 -6.57 -7.09
CA GLY A 239 38.31 -6.47 -6.94
C GLY A 239 38.89 -5.32 -7.73
N GLU A 240 38.37 -5.03 -8.89
CA GLU A 240 38.81 -3.92 -9.74
C GLU A 240 38.55 -2.56 -9.09
N ARG A 241 37.31 -2.31 -8.61
CA ARG A 241 36.93 -1.05 -7.98
C ARG A 241 37.59 -0.85 -6.63
N TRP A 242 37.77 -1.92 -5.86
CA TRP A 242 38.48 -1.91 -4.58
C TRP A 242 40.00 -1.69 -4.75
N GLY A 243 40.55 -1.99 -5.93
CA GLY A 243 41.99 -1.97 -6.18
C GLY A 243 42.73 -3.10 -5.48
N ARG A 244 42.02 -4.11 -4.94
CA ARG A 244 42.51 -5.29 -4.26
C ARG A 244 41.63 -6.49 -4.66
N GLY A 245 42.19 -7.68 -4.67
CA GLY A 245 41.48 -8.86 -5.14
C GLY A 245 41.56 -9.05 -6.67
N PRO A 246 40.88 -10.07 -7.23
CA PRO A 246 41.00 -10.42 -8.62
C PRO A 246 40.12 -9.53 -9.49
N GLY A 247 40.54 -9.16 -10.70
CA GLY A 247 39.73 -8.50 -11.73
C GLY A 247 38.91 -9.48 -12.62
N LYS A 248 39.06 -10.81 -12.39
CA LYS A 248 38.29 -11.89 -12.97
C LYS A 248 38.27 -13.07 -11.99
N ASP A 249 37.34 -13.98 -12.18
CA ASP A 249 37.28 -15.21 -11.38
C ASP A 249 38.58 -16.00 -11.52
N VAL A 250 39.16 -16.40 -10.38
CA VAL A 250 40.40 -17.21 -10.32
C VAL A 250 40.16 -18.40 -9.41
N HIS A 251 41.13 -19.33 -9.40
CA HIS A 251 41.07 -20.50 -8.54
C HIS A 251 41.15 -20.10 -7.06
N SER A 252 40.28 -20.66 -6.20
CA SER A 252 40.19 -20.29 -4.77
C SER A 252 41.46 -20.58 -3.95
N SER A 253 42.33 -21.47 -4.41
CA SER A 253 43.63 -21.70 -3.77
C SER A 253 44.53 -20.47 -3.70
N LEU A 254 44.26 -19.46 -4.57
CA LEU A 254 45.00 -18.22 -4.59
C LEU A 254 44.54 -17.26 -3.48
N LYS A 255 43.51 -17.59 -2.69
CA LYS A 255 43.01 -16.74 -1.59
C LYS A 255 44.09 -16.38 -0.57
N ALA A 256 45.11 -17.23 -0.39
CA ALA A 256 46.23 -16.96 0.53
C ALA A 256 47.09 -15.76 0.09
N MET A 257 47.04 -15.36 -1.18
CA MET A 257 47.83 -14.25 -1.74
C MET A 257 46.97 -13.14 -2.37
N ILE A 258 45.65 -13.34 -2.50
CA ILE A 258 44.77 -12.37 -3.17
C ILE A 258 43.58 -12.09 -2.25
N ASP A 259 43.24 -10.83 -2.05
CA ASP A 259 42.07 -10.40 -1.29
C ASP A 259 40.75 -10.84 -1.97
N SER A 260 39.67 -10.99 -1.19
CA SER A 260 38.38 -11.47 -1.65
C SER A 260 37.32 -10.39 -1.58
N PRO A 261 36.76 -9.95 -2.71
CA PRO A 261 35.65 -9.02 -2.74
C PRO A 261 34.41 -9.54 -1.98
N THR A 262 34.17 -10.86 -1.98
CA THR A 262 33.08 -11.47 -1.21
C THR A 262 33.24 -11.24 0.28
N TRP A 263 34.44 -11.47 0.83
CA TRP A 263 34.72 -11.17 2.25
C TRP A 263 34.63 -9.67 2.53
N HIS A 264 35.09 -8.82 1.60
CA HIS A 264 34.96 -7.37 1.74
C HIS A 264 33.49 -6.94 1.88
N LEU A 265 32.59 -7.47 1.04
CA LEU A 265 31.14 -7.24 1.14
C LEU A 265 30.56 -7.76 2.45
N VAL A 266 30.91 -9.00 2.86
CA VAL A 266 30.44 -9.57 4.14
C VAL A 266 30.84 -8.71 5.33
N HIS A 267 32.08 -8.21 5.34
CA HIS A 267 32.52 -7.30 6.39
C HIS A 267 31.79 -5.97 6.39
N ALA A 268 31.49 -5.39 5.21
CA ALA A 268 30.67 -4.20 5.09
C ALA A 268 29.27 -4.44 5.65
N LEU A 269 28.59 -5.50 5.23
CA LEU A 269 27.26 -5.87 5.72
C LEU A 269 27.21 -6.03 7.24
N ASN A 270 28.26 -6.64 7.82
CA ASN A 270 28.36 -6.84 9.28
C ASN A 270 28.49 -5.53 10.07
N THR A 271 28.79 -4.40 9.43
CA THR A 271 28.83 -3.09 10.10
C THR A 271 27.49 -2.39 10.15
N LEU A 272 26.51 -2.85 9.37
CA LEU A 272 25.20 -2.19 9.23
C LEU A 272 24.25 -2.50 10.38
N VAL A 273 24.45 -3.65 11.03
CA VAL A 273 23.59 -4.13 12.11
C VAL A 273 24.42 -4.73 13.25
N SER A 274 23.81 -4.83 14.44
CA SER A 274 24.37 -5.56 15.60
C SER A 274 24.62 -7.04 15.29
N ALA A 275 25.37 -7.72 16.14
CA ALA A 275 25.79 -9.12 15.93
C ALA A 275 24.58 -10.10 15.81
N ASP A 276 23.46 -9.77 16.40
CA ASP A 276 22.18 -10.52 16.29
C ASP A 276 21.34 -10.13 15.06
N GLY A 277 21.76 -9.09 14.32
CA GLY A 277 21.05 -8.57 13.15
C GLY A 277 19.85 -7.68 13.46
N ASN A 278 19.54 -7.42 14.72
CA ASN A 278 18.26 -6.84 15.15
C ASN A 278 18.28 -5.33 15.38
N THR A 279 19.46 -4.73 15.49
CA THR A 279 19.63 -3.28 15.73
C THR A 279 20.49 -2.67 14.62
N ILE A 280 20.04 -1.55 14.06
CA ILE A 280 20.82 -0.81 13.05
C ILE A 280 22.00 -0.13 13.74
N THR A 281 23.19 -0.31 13.17
CA THR A 281 24.47 0.28 13.64
C THR A 281 25.09 1.23 12.61
N ILE A 282 24.33 1.59 11.56
CA ILE A 282 24.75 2.58 10.58
C ILE A 282 24.95 3.92 11.31
N ASP A 283 26.14 4.52 11.16
CA ASP A 283 26.47 5.81 11.77
C ASP A 283 25.53 6.92 11.28
N ASP A 284 25.08 7.78 12.20
CA ASP A 284 24.17 8.89 11.90
C ASP A 284 22.85 8.47 11.20
N TYR A 285 22.48 7.18 11.32
CA TYR A 285 21.20 6.72 10.78
C TYR A 285 20.04 7.46 11.49
N PRO A 286 19.04 7.94 10.75
CA PRO A 286 17.91 8.59 11.36
C PRO A 286 17.30 7.74 12.48
N GLN A 287 17.07 8.35 13.64
CA GLN A 287 16.52 7.62 14.80
C GLN A 287 14.98 7.69 14.78
N PRO A 288 14.31 6.56 15.07
CA PRO A 288 12.85 6.56 15.16
C PRO A 288 12.37 7.43 16.32
N LEU A 289 11.30 8.18 16.10
CA LEU A 289 10.60 8.83 17.20
C LEU A 289 9.92 7.79 18.11
N PRO A 290 9.79 8.09 19.41
CA PRO A 290 8.99 7.25 20.29
C PRO A 290 7.56 7.10 19.80
N ILE A 291 7.04 5.89 19.82
CA ILE A 291 5.64 5.62 19.49
C ILE A 291 4.71 6.40 20.42
N SER A 292 3.71 7.08 19.87
CA SER A 292 2.77 7.89 20.64
C SER A 292 1.87 7.02 21.55
N ALA A 293 1.28 7.65 22.59
CA ALA A 293 0.34 6.95 23.47
C ALA A 293 -0.90 6.43 22.70
N ALA A 294 -1.36 7.16 21.68
CA ALA A 294 -2.46 6.72 20.83
C ALA A 294 -2.09 5.49 19.99
N GLU A 295 -0.92 5.49 19.37
CA GLU A 295 -0.43 4.34 18.60
C GLU A 295 -0.20 3.11 19.50
N LYS A 296 0.33 3.29 20.72
CA LYS A 296 0.45 2.19 21.70
C LYS A 296 -0.91 1.59 22.05
N ALA A 297 -1.93 2.43 22.24
CA ALA A 297 -3.28 1.94 22.50
C ALA A 297 -3.86 1.14 21.33
N MET A 298 -3.61 1.57 20.08
CA MET A 298 -4.01 0.81 18.87
C MET A 298 -3.31 -0.54 18.80
N VAL A 299 -1.99 -0.58 19.06
CA VAL A 299 -1.22 -1.82 19.07
C VAL A 299 -1.70 -2.78 20.15
N ALA A 300 -1.94 -2.28 21.37
CA ALA A 300 -2.45 -3.09 22.48
C ALA A 300 -3.85 -3.67 22.19
N GLU A 301 -4.73 -2.90 21.53
CA GLU A 301 -6.04 -3.38 21.12
C GLU A 301 -5.93 -4.44 20.01
N ALA A 302 -5.07 -4.21 19.01
CA ALA A 302 -4.80 -5.18 17.96
C ALA A 302 -4.23 -6.50 18.52
N ALA A 303 -3.34 -6.42 19.51
CA ALA A 303 -2.74 -7.60 20.14
C ALA A 303 -3.79 -8.48 20.87
N LYS A 304 -4.81 -7.85 21.49
CA LYS A 304 -5.91 -8.59 22.16
C LYS A 304 -6.83 -9.32 21.17
N ARG A 305 -7.01 -8.77 19.97
CA ARG A 305 -7.94 -9.29 18.96
C ARG A 305 -7.29 -10.27 17.99
N ARG A 306 -5.98 -10.41 17.98
CA ARG A 306 -5.24 -11.32 17.10
C ARG A 306 -4.90 -12.62 17.83
N ASP A 307 -5.08 -13.74 17.14
CA ASP A 307 -4.64 -15.04 17.62
C ASP A 307 -3.13 -15.20 17.35
N GLU A 308 -2.34 -15.17 18.43
CA GLU A 308 -0.88 -15.33 18.35
C GLU A 308 -0.45 -16.67 17.78
N ALA A 309 -1.17 -17.76 18.10
CA ALA A 309 -0.82 -19.09 17.61
C ALA A 309 -1.07 -19.18 16.11
N GLN A 310 -2.18 -18.65 15.64
CA GLN A 310 -2.52 -18.59 14.22
C GLN A 310 -1.51 -17.73 13.44
N LEU A 311 -1.11 -16.57 13.98
CA LEU A 311 -0.08 -15.72 13.34
C LEU A 311 1.26 -16.44 13.21
N LYS A 312 1.70 -17.14 14.27
CA LYS A 312 2.92 -17.94 14.23
C LYS A 312 2.84 -19.08 13.23
N GLU A 313 1.70 -19.74 13.11
CA GLU A 313 1.45 -20.78 12.12
C GLU A 313 1.51 -20.24 10.70
N GLN A 314 0.83 -19.12 10.43
CA GLN A 314 0.84 -18.46 9.10
C GLN A 314 2.25 -18.07 8.65
N LEU A 315 3.05 -17.53 9.56
CA LEU A 315 4.44 -17.12 9.31
C LEU A 315 5.44 -18.28 9.42
N ARG A 316 4.98 -19.47 9.85
CA ARG A 316 5.82 -20.65 10.12
C ARG A 316 6.99 -20.33 11.04
N THR A 317 6.76 -19.49 12.06
CA THR A 317 7.76 -19.11 13.06
C THR A 317 7.41 -19.65 14.43
N PRO A 318 8.35 -20.21 15.19
CA PRO A 318 8.07 -20.71 16.55
C PRO A 318 8.07 -19.57 17.59
N ARG A 319 8.70 -18.43 17.31
CA ARG A 319 8.87 -17.33 18.25
C ARG A 319 9.01 -15.98 17.54
N TRP A 320 8.73 -14.92 18.26
CA TRP A 320 9.00 -13.55 17.81
C TRP A 320 10.48 -13.19 18.05
N ILE A 321 10.91 -12.11 17.39
CA ILE A 321 12.24 -11.53 17.57
C ILE A 321 12.50 -11.27 19.07
N ASP A 322 13.70 -11.56 19.53
CA ASP A 322 14.16 -11.38 20.92
C ASP A 322 13.23 -12.01 21.99
N ASP A 323 12.46 -13.04 21.60
CA ASP A 323 11.44 -13.70 22.44
C ASP A 323 10.42 -12.73 23.06
N LEU A 324 10.12 -11.63 22.37
CA LEU A 324 9.15 -10.61 22.81
C LEU A 324 7.74 -11.18 22.90
N PRO A 325 6.90 -10.71 23.84
CA PRO A 325 5.45 -10.90 23.78
C PRO A 325 4.85 -10.30 22.51
N LEU A 326 3.70 -10.84 22.04
CA LEU A 326 3.06 -10.39 20.79
C LEU A 326 2.88 -8.85 20.74
N GLU A 327 2.36 -8.24 21.81
CA GLU A 327 2.14 -6.79 21.84
C GLU A 327 3.44 -5.99 21.58
N GLN A 328 4.55 -6.40 22.20
CA GLN A 328 5.85 -5.74 22.01
C GLN A 328 6.44 -6.02 20.62
N ALA A 329 6.22 -7.22 20.08
CA ALA A 329 6.63 -7.54 18.71
C ALA A 329 5.85 -6.69 17.69
N LEU A 330 4.56 -6.48 17.92
CA LEU A 330 3.70 -5.60 17.11
C LEU A 330 4.07 -4.12 17.27
N GLU A 331 4.39 -3.66 18.50
CA GLU A 331 4.91 -2.31 18.72
C GLU A 331 6.21 -2.08 17.93
N ARG A 332 7.13 -3.05 17.99
CA ARG A 332 8.36 -3.01 17.21
C ARG A 332 8.11 -3.00 15.70
N LEU A 333 7.16 -3.80 15.24
CA LEU A 333 6.79 -3.88 13.82
C LEU A 333 6.40 -2.51 13.26
N VAL A 334 5.63 -1.72 14.01
CA VAL A 334 5.15 -0.40 13.54
C VAL A 334 6.12 0.74 13.82
N SER A 335 7.05 0.60 14.77
CA SER A 335 7.87 1.72 15.26
C SER A 335 9.36 1.65 14.94
N GLN A 336 9.87 0.47 14.53
CA GLN A 336 11.31 0.32 14.31
C GLN A 336 11.67 0.24 12.84
N PRO A 337 12.71 0.97 12.40
CA PRO A 337 13.33 0.75 11.11
C PRO A 337 14.06 -0.60 11.08
N THR A 338 14.29 -1.14 9.89
CA THR A 338 15.04 -2.41 9.72
C THR A 338 16.00 -2.31 8.56
N VAL A 339 17.05 -3.13 8.60
CA VAL A 339 17.92 -3.46 7.47
C VAL A 339 17.77 -4.96 7.23
N ASN A 340 17.29 -5.33 6.05
CA ASN A 340 17.12 -6.71 5.65
C ASN A 340 18.02 -7.05 4.45
N ILE A 341 18.55 -8.26 4.40
CA ILE A 341 19.27 -8.79 3.23
C ILE A 341 18.30 -9.67 2.46
N GLU A 342 17.88 -9.21 1.28
CA GLU A 342 16.99 -9.94 0.37
C GLU A 342 17.74 -10.99 -0.45
N GLY A 343 19.00 -10.69 -0.79
CA GLY A 343 19.84 -11.57 -1.56
C GLY A 343 21.32 -11.30 -1.35
N LEU A 344 22.13 -12.35 -1.35
CA LEU A 344 23.59 -12.27 -1.23
C LEU A 344 24.22 -13.30 -2.17
N VAL A 345 25.01 -12.84 -3.13
CA VAL A 345 25.66 -13.66 -4.14
C VAL A 345 27.14 -13.30 -4.23
N GLY A 346 28.01 -14.31 -4.12
CA GLY A 346 29.43 -14.16 -4.31
C GLY A 346 30.05 -15.45 -4.81
N GLY A 347 30.22 -15.57 -6.12
CA GLY A 347 30.77 -16.75 -6.79
C GLY A 347 29.72 -17.74 -7.28
N TYR A 348 30.01 -19.03 -7.18
CA TYR A 348 29.20 -20.08 -7.77
C TYR A 348 28.10 -20.59 -6.82
N THR A 349 26.88 -20.63 -7.31
CA THR A 349 25.68 -21.07 -6.56
C THR A 349 24.98 -22.29 -7.21
N GLY A 350 25.56 -22.87 -8.29
CA GLY A 350 25.00 -24.04 -8.96
C GLY A 350 25.33 -25.38 -8.24
N PRO A 351 24.89 -26.52 -8.80
CA PRO A 351 25.12 -27.82 -8.21
C PRO A 351 26.61 -28.17 -8.06
N GLY A 352 26.97 -28.80 -6.93
CA GLY A 352 28.33 -29.16 -6.61
C GLY A 352 29.23 -28.00 -6.21
N GLY A 353 30.49 -28.26 -5.90
CA GLY A 353 31.49 -27.24 -5.57
C GLY A 353 32.22 -26.74 -6.82
N LYS A 354 32.52 -25.44 -6.87
CA LYS A 354 33.42 -24.85 -7.86
C LYS A 354 34.48 -24.04 -7.10
N THR A 355 35.74 -24.51 -7.13
CA THR A 355 36.84 -23.86 -6.43
C THR A 355 37.23 -22.51 -7.05
N VAL A 356 36.38 -21.52 -6.84
CA VAL A 356 36.49 -20.17 -7.41
C VAL A 356 36.70 -19.13 -6.31
N LEU A 357 37.55 -18.16 -6.56
CA LEU A 357 37.65 -16.88 -5.86
C LEU A 357 37.02 -15.82 -6.77
N PRO A 358 35.79 -15.37 -6.46
CA PRO A 358 35.07 -14.47 -7.33
C PRO A 358 35.71 -13.09 -7.38
N HIS A 359 35.61 -12.43 -8.53
CA HIS A 359 36.06 -11.06 -8.71
C HIS A 359 35.04 -10.03 -8.25
N LYS A 360 33.78 -10.45 -8.01
CA LYS A 360 32.66 -9.61 -7.65
C LYS A 360 31.73 -10.34 -6.67
N ALA A 361 31.13 -9.60 -5.77
CA ALA A 361 30.02 -10.04 -4.93
C ALA A 361 28.96 -8.95 -4.85
N GLU A 362 27.72 -9.36 -4.64
CA GLU A 362 26.54 -8.50 -4.66
C GLU A 362 25.61 -8.82 -3.50
N ALA A 363 25.06 -7.79 -2.87
CA ALA A 363 23.98 -7.89 -1.89
C ALA A 363 22.82 -6.98 -2.32
N LYS A 364 21.59 -7.46 -2.17
CA LYS A 364 20.37 -6.67 -2.25
C LYS A 364 19.81 -6.50 -0.86
N LEU A 365 19.48 -5.27 -0.51
CA LEU A 365 18.99 -4.90 0.82
C LEU A 365 17.69 -4.11 0.65
N ASP A 366 16.75 -4.30 1.59
CA ASP A 366 15.71 -3.33 1.87
C ASP A 366 15.90 -2.72 3.26
N LEU A 367 15.79 -1.41 3.35
CA LEU A 367 15.79 -0.66 4.61
C LEU A 367 14.39 -0.10 4.82
N ARG A 368 13.67 -0.61 5.84
CA ARG A 368 12.35 -0.08 6.17
C ARG A 368 12.48 1.16 7.04
N LEU A 369 11.71 2.18 6.68
CA LEU A 369 11.71 3.49 7.33
C LEU A 369 10.42 3.69 8.13
N VAL A 370 10.51 4.46 9.21
CA VAL A 370 9.36 4.85 10.04
C VAL A 370 9.20 6.38 10.01
N PRO A 371 8.09 6.97 10.50
CA PRO A 371 7.87 8.41 10.45
C PRO A 371 9.09 9.23 10.89
N ASP A 372 9.25 10.40 10.30
CA ASP A 372 10.38 11.33 10.44
C ASP A 372 11.72 10.86 9.84
N MET A 373 11.71 9.74 9.12
CA MET A 373 12.81 9.33 8.26
C MET A 373 12.48 9.63 6.80
N THR A 374 13.52 9.79 5.98
CA THR A 374 13.39 9.93 4.53
C THR A 374 14.26 8.91 3.80
N ALA A 375 13.84 8.51 2.62
CA ALA A 375 14.61 7.63 1.74
C ALA A 375 15.99 8.25 1.41
N GLU A 376 16.02 9.54 1.12
CA GLU A 376 17.25 10.28 0.86
C GLU A 376 18.19 10.27 2.06
N GLY A 377 17.67 10.56 3.27
CA GLY A 377 18.45 10.58 4.50
C GLY A 377 19.05 9.22 4.87
N ALA A 378 18.25 8.16 4.72
CA ALA A 378 18.69 6.78 4.96
C ALA A 378 19.81 6.35 3.99
N LEU A 379 19.65 6.67 2.69
CA LEU A 379 20.66 6.39 1.67
C LEU A 379 21.96 7.17 1.92
N ALA A 380 21.85 8.44 2.29
CA ALA A 380 23.00 9.29 2.60
C ALA A 380 23.78 8.74 3.81
N ALA A 381 23.08 8.34 4.87
CA ALA A 381 23.69 7.73 6.06
C ALA A 381 24.41 6.41 5.72
N LEU A 382 23.77 5.53 4.93
CA LEU A 382 24.39 4.28 4.47
C LEU A 382 25.69 4.54 3.69
N LYS A 383 25.67 5.44 2.72
CA LYS A 383 26.87 5.78 1.92
C LYS A 383 27.98 6.38 2.77
N ALA A 384 27.64 7.29 3.70
CA ALA A 384 28.60 7.91 4.61
C ALA A 384 29.21 6.89 5.59
N HIS A 385 28.40 5.96 6.09
CA HIS A 385 28.85 4.86 6.95
C HIS A 385 29.86 3.95 6.21
N LEU A 386 29.51 3.47 5.03
CA LEU A 386 30.42 2.65 4.22
C LEU A 386 31.76 3.38 3.96
N GLN A 387 31.72 4.65 3.63
CA GLN A 387 32.91 5.47 3.43
C GLN A 387 33.77 5.56 4.69
N ARG A 388 33.17 5.81 5.87
CA ARG A 388 33.89 5.93 7.15
C ARG A 388 34.54 4.63 7.60
N HIS A 389 33.91 3.50 7.32
CA HIS A 389 34.38 2.18 7.70
C HIS A 389 35.31 1.52 6.67
N GLY A 390 35.74 2.26 5.63
CA GLY A 390 36.72 1.79 4.66
C GLY A 390 36.11 0.95 3.52
N PHE A 391 34.81 1.06 3.30
CA PHE A 391 34.04 0.37 2.27
C PHE A 391 33.49 1.33 1.18
N GLY A 392 34.08 2.51 1.04
CA GLY A 392 33.63 3.53 0.09
C GLY A 392 33.85 3.16 -1.39
N ASP A 393 34.58 2.08 -1.65
CA ASP A 393 34.71 1.47 -2.97
C ASP A 393 33.50 0.62 -3.37
N ILE A 394 32.69 0.19 -2.41
CA ILE A 394 31.45 -0.57 -2.68
C ILE A 394 30.48 0.34 -3.40
N GLU A 395 30.01 -0.11 -4.56
CA GLU A 395 28.99 0.59 -5.33
C GLU A 395 27.64 0.44 -4.65
N VAL A 396 26.90 1.57 -4.52
CA VAL A 396 25.58 1.61 -3.88
C VAL A 396 24.59 2.15 -4.92
N ASN A 397 23.79 1.25 -5.45
CA ASN A 397 22.73 1.55 -6.42
C ASN A 397 21.37 1.46 -5.73
N MET A 398 20.59 2.52 -5.74
CA MET A 398 19.21 2.53 -5.24
C MET A 398 18.28 2.23 -6.42
N SER A 399 17.42 1.24 -6.28
CA SER A 399 16.42 0.85 -7.29
C SER A 399 15.05 1.47 -7.06
N GLY A 400 14.72 1.81 -5.82
CA GLY A 400 13.46 2.43 -5.46
C GLY A 400 13.48 2.98 -4.04
N GLY A 401 12.54 3.87 -3.73
CA GLY A 401 12.43 4.41 -2.38
C GLY A 401 11.17 5.23 -2.15
N TYR A 402 10.54 4.99 -1.00
CA TYR A 402 9.37 5.68 -0.50
C TYR A 402 9.64 6.23 0.89
N ASP A 403 9.24 7.47 1.14
CA ASP A 403 9.15 7.97 2.50
C ASP A 403 7.96 7.31 3.22
N PRO A 404 7.99 7.18 4.54
CA PRO A 404 6.85 6.69 5.31
C PRO A 404 5.67 7.66 5.21
N THR A 405 4.45 7.11 5.34
CA THR A 405 3.22 7.89 5.35
C THR A 405 2.55 7.84 6.72
N SER A 406 1.79 8.89 7.04
CA SER A 406 0.97 8.95 8.24
C SER A 406 -0.24 9.83 8.00
N THR A 407 -1.44 9.32 8.35
CA THR A 407 -2.71 10.04 8.27
C THR A 407 -3.35 10.02 9.65
N PRO A 408 -3.80 11.17 10.18
CA PRO A 408 -4.51 11.19 11.47
C PRO A 408 -5.80 10.34 11.41
N ALA A 409 -6.10 9.60 12.48
CA ALA A 409 -7.36 8.88 12.58
C ALA A 409 -8.60 9.80 12.45
N SER A 410 -8.44 11.09 12.79
CA SER A 410 -9.49 12.11 12.64
C SER A 410 -9.66 12.63 11.20
N ALA A 411 -8.84 12.21 10.25
CA ALA A 411 -8.99 12.60 8.86
C ALA A 411 -10.36 12.13 8.33
N GLU A 412 -10.99 12.97 7.53
CA GLU A 412 -12.34 12.74 7.03
C GLU A 412 -12.48 11.40 6.30
N LEU A 413 -11.54 11.09 5.42
CA LEU A 413 -11.54 9.82 4.69
C LEU A 413 -11.42 8.59 5.63
N ILE A 414 -10.73 8.69 6.77
CA ILE A 414 -10.62 7.63 7.76
C ILE A 414 -11.91 7.52 8.59
N GLN A 415 -12.51 8.65 8.98
CA GLN A 415 -13.77 8.65 9.71
C GLN A 415 -14.91 8.08 8.87
N ALA A 416 -14.95 8.37 7.57
CA ALA A 416 -15.92 7.77 6.64
C ALA A 416 -15.74 6.24 6.54
N GLN A 417 -14.50 5.74 6.47
CA GLN A 417 -14.23 4.30 6.51
C GLN A 417 -14.80 3.67 7.79
N ILE A 418 -14.50 4.26 8.96
CA ILE A 418 -14.98 3.76 10.25
C ILE A 418 -16.51 3.81 10.32
N SER A 419 -17.15 4.85 9.77
CA SER A 419 -18.60 4.98 9.74
C SER A 419 -19.25 3.88 8.92
N VAL A 420 -18.78 3.66 7.69
CA VAL A 420 -19.26 2.58 6.81
C VAL A 420 -19.11 1.21 7.46
N LEU A 421 -17.92 0.91 8.00
CA LEU A 421 -17.67 -0.37 8.64
C LEU A 421 -18.58 -0.61 9.85
N LYS A 422 -18.82 0.42 10.67
CA LYS A 422 -19.75 0.33 11.81
C LYS A 422 -21.20 0.17 11.38
N ALA A 423 -21.62 0.80 10.29
CA ALA A 423 -22.95 0.62 9.73
C ALA A 423 -23.16 -0.83 9.24
N ALA A 424 -22.12 -1.48 8.76
CA ALA A 424 -22.09 -2.90 8.41
C ALA A 424 -21.83 -3.83 9.62
N GLU A 425 -21.94 -3.32 10.86
CA GLU A 425 -21.69 -4.06 12.12
C GLU A 425 -20.25 -4.60 12.23
N ILE A 426 -19.31 -4.07 11.45
CA ILE A 426 -17.88 -4.41 11.50
C ILE A 426 -17.17 -3.42 12.43
N ASP A 427 -16.50 -3.93 13.47
CA ASP A 427 -15.64 -3.14 14.36
C ASP A 427 -14.18 -3.25 13.88
N PRO A 428 -13.62 -2.25 13.17
CA PRO A 428 -12.28 -2.36 12.61
C PRO A 428 -11.18 -2.24 13.67
N ILE A 429 -10.06 -2.90 13.42
CA ILE A 429 -8.81 -2.62 14.12
C ILE A 429 -8.16 -1.39 13.50
N LEU A 430 -8.01 -0.31 14.26
CA LEU A 430 -7.16 0.80 13.85
C LEU A 430 -5.69 0.41 14.02
N TRP A 431 -4.91 0.59 12.98
CA TRP A 431 -3.51 0.18 12.96
C TRP A 431 -2.61 1.36 12.60
N PRO A 432 -1.55 1.66 13.36
CA PRO A 432 -0.75 2.87 13.14
C PRO A 432 -0.18 2.97 11.73
N ARG A 433 0.39 1.87 11.21
CA ARG A 433 0.93 1.82 9.84
C ARG A 433 1.15 0.40 9.35
N SER A 434 0.93 0.17 8.06
CA SER A 434 1.32 -1.06 7.39
C SER A 434 2.84 -1.27 7.46
N ALA A 435 3.26 -2.52 7.54
CA ALA A 435 4.67 -2.88 7.42
C ALA A 435 5.17 -2.82 5.96
N GLY A 436 4.26 -3.01 5.00
CA GLY A 436 4.50 -2.76 3.58
C GLY A 436 4.56 -1.27 3.28
N SER A 437 5.05 -0.93 2.11
CA SER A 437 5.22 0.45 1.64
C SER A 437 4.45 0.64 0.34
N TYR A 438 4.05 1.87 0.05
CA TYR A 438 3.45 2.29 -1.21
C TYR A 438 3.80 3.77 -1.44
N PRO A 439 3.67 4.32 -2.64
CA PRO A 439 4.12 5.68 -2.93
C PRO A 439 3.21 6.79 -2.36
N GLY A 440 2.43 6.51 -1.34
CA GLY A 440 1.53 7.47 -0.69
C GLY A 440 2.20 8.75 -0.18
N TYR A 441 3.52 8.74 -0.02
CA TYR A 441 4.30 9.91 0.40
C TYR A 441 4.16 11.10 -0.58
N VAL A 442 3.91 10.85 -1.87
CA VAL A 442 3.70 11.92 -2.86
C VAL A 442 2.40 12.69 -2.60
N PHE A 443 1.44 12.09 -1.89
CA PHE A 443 0.19 12.72 -1.48
C PHE A 443 0.28 13.31 -0.07
N THR A 444 0.88 12.58 0.87
CA THR A 444 0.94 12.99 2.29
C THR A 444 2.04 13.99 2.57
N GLY A 445 3.07 14.06 1.74
CA GLY A 445 4.16 15.02 1.82
C GLY A 445 3.89 16.33 1.06
N PRO A 446 4.81 17.31 1.20
CA PRO A 446 4.76 18.52 0.39
C PRO A 446 4.86 18.20 -1.12
N PRO A 447 4.19 19.00 -1.98
CA PRO A 447 3.42 20.18 -1.66
C PRO A 447 1.95 19.93 -1.31
N LEU A 448 1.45 18.68 -1.46
CA LEU A 448 0.02 18.35 -1.34
C LEU A 448 -0.45 18.29 0.13
N ASN A 449 0.30 17.61 1.00
CA ASN A 449 -0.02 17.41 2.42
C ASN A 449 -1.46 16.91 2.65
N LEU A 450 -1.91 15.97 1.82
CA LEU A 450 -3.24 15.37 1.86
C LEU A 450 -3.27 14.18 2.83
N ALA A 451 -4.43 13.88 3.38
CA ALA A 451 -4.67 12.58 3.99
C ALA A 451 -4.64 11.49 2.93
N SER A 452 -4.07 10.32 3.25
CA SER A 452 -4.08 9.16 2.35
C SER A 452 -4.33 7.87 3.12
N GLY A 453 -4.98 6.90 2.47
CA GLY A 453 -5.29 5.61 3.10
C GLY A 453 -5.76 4.56 2.11
N HIS A 454 -6.05 3.38 2.63
CA HIS A 454 -6.56 2.24 1.88
C HIS A 454 -7.98 1.94 2.34
N PHE A 455 -8.86 1.55 1.42
CA PHE A 455 -10.22 1.15 1.76
C PHE A 455 -10.77 0.14 0.76
N GLY A 456 -11.68 -0.70 1.24
CA GLY A 456 -12.46 -1.69 0.53
C GLY A 456 -12.59 -2.97 1.35
N LEU A 457 -13.74 -3.62 1.30
CA LEU A 457 -13.96 -4.96 1.85
C LEU A 457 -13.49 -6.04 0.86
N GLY A 458 -13.69 -7.29 1.24
CA GLY A 458 -13.22 -8.44 0.49
C GLY A 458 -11.87 -8.96 1.00
N HIS A 459 -11.55 -10.16 0.58
CA HIS A 459 -10.34 -10.88 0.98
C HIS A 459 -9.57 -11.40 -0.23
N GLY A 460 -8.28 -11.26 -0.17
CA GLY A 460 -7.33 -11.90 -1.07
C GLY A 460 -5.99 -12.11 -0.38
N SER A 461 -5.12 -12.88 -1.00
CA SER A 461 -3.80 -13.17 -0.45
C SER A 461 -2.85 -13.63 -1.56
N GLY A 462 -1.57 -13.75 -1.21
CA GLY A 462 -0.55 -14.20 -2.14
C GLY A 462 0.04 -13.09 -3.00
N ALA A 463 -0.17 -11.81 -2.63
CA ALA A 463 0.57 -10.70 -3.25
C ALA A 463 2.07 -11.03 -3.30
N HIS A 464 2.71 -10.86 -4.46
CA HIS A 464 4.10 -11.21 -4.78
C HIS A 464 4.47 -12.71 -4.68
N ALA A 465 3.54 -13.59 -4.24
CA ALA A 465 3.75 -15.04 -4.14
C ALA A 465 2.99 -15.80 -5.26
N PRO A 466 3.30 -17.08 -5.50
CA PRO A 466 2.48 -17.95 -6.35
C PRO A 466 1.07 -18.11 -5.80
N ASP A 467 0.13 -18.41 -6.70
CA ASP A 467 -1.28 -18.66 -6.38
C ASP A 467 -1.98 -17.48 -5.68
N GLU A 468 -1.62 -16.26 -6.08
CA GLU A 468 -2.32 -15.05 -5.70
C GLU A 468 -3.79 -15.13 -6.09
N TYR A 469 -4.69 -14.70 -5.19
CA TYR A 469 -6.13 -14.80 -5.40
C TYR A 469 -6.91 -13.65 -4.75
N PHE A 470 -8.13 -13.43 -5.27
CA PHE A 470 -9.16 -12.59 -4.67
C PHE A 470 -10.49 -13.36 -4.59
N VAL A 471 -11.24 -13.20 -3.48
CA VAL A 471 -12.50 -13.93 -3.25
C VAL A 471 -13.62 -13.34 -4.11
N ILE A 472 -14.28 -14.21 -4.88
CA ILE A 472 -15.44 -13.85 -5.71
C ILE A 472 -16.74 -14.24 -5.03
N GLU A 473 -16.90 -15.53 -4.67
CA GLU A 473 -18.07 -16.01 -3.92
C GLU A 473 -17.57 -16.57 -2.58
N SER A 474 -17.80 -15.84 -1.49
CA SER A 474 -17.32 -16.26 -0.18
C SER A 474 -18.15 -17.41 0.40
N SER A 475 -17.48 -18.40 0.94
CA SER A 475 -18.10 -19.46 1.77
C SER A 475 -18.04 -19.14 3.28
N ASN A 476 -17.36 -18.07 3.66
CA ASN A 476 -17.29 -17.57 5.03
C ASN A 476 -18.20 -16.34 5.15
N PRO A 477 -19.26 -16.37 5.99
CA PRO A 477 -20.19 -15.25 6.11
C PRO A 477 -19.57 -13.98 6.72
N GLU A 478 -18.40 -14.08 7.35
CA GLU A 478 -17.67 -12.93 7.89
C GLU A 478 -16.77 -12.23 6.83
N VAL A 479 -16.66 -12.80 5.64
CA VAL A 479 -15.78 -12.31 4.56
C VAL A 479 -16.62 -11.95 3.36
N GLU A 480 -16.54 -10.71 2.94
CA GLU A 480 -17.22 -10.27 1.73
C GLU A 480 -16.59 -10.88 0.47
N GLY A 481 -17.46 -11.24 -0.49
CA GLY A 481 -17.06 -11.59 -1.84
C GLY A 481 -17.02 -10.36 -2.75
N TRP A 482 -17.05 -10.62 -4.05
CA TRP A 482 -17.00 -9.59 -5.09
C TRP A 482 -18.08 -8.52 -4.94
N ASP A 483 -19.36 -8.92 -4.78
CA ASP A 483 -20.48 -7.99 -4.70
C ASP A 483 -20.43 -7.14 -3.42
N GLY A 484 -20.06 -7.74 -2.29
CA GLY A 484 -19.87 -7.00 -1.03
C GLY A 484 -18.68 -6.05 -1.08
N ALA A 485 -17.58 -6.43 -1.76
CA ALA A 485 -16.47 -5.52 -1.99
C ALA A 485 -16.89 -4.29 -2.82
N ILE A 486 -17.68 -4.50 -3.89
CA ILE A 486 -18.25 -3.40 -4.69
C ILE A 486 -19.16 -2.52 -3.83
N MET A 487 -20.05 -3.14 -3.05
CA MET A 487 -21.01 -2.42 -2.21
C MET A 487 -20.31 -1.54 -1.18
N SER A 488 -19.20 -1.99 -0.61
CA SER A 488 -18.42 -1.20 0.36
C SER A 488 -17.93 0.14 -0.23
N TYR A 489 -17.56 0.18 -1.51
CA TYR A 489 -17.21 1.44 -2.18
C TYR A 489 -18.42 2.32 -2.44
N VAL A 490 -19.59 1.73 -2.79
CA VAL A 490 -20.84 2.48 -2.92
C VAL A 490 -21.14 3.22 -1.61
N GLU A 491 -21.17 2.51 -0.50
CA GLU A 491 -21.43 3.07 0.83
C GLU A 491 -20.41 4.16 1.20
N TYR A 492 -19.14 3.93 0.89
CA TYR A 492 -18.08 4.89 1.14
C TYR A 492 -18.24 6.18 0.33
N PHE A 493 -18.62 6.08 -0.93
CA PHE A 493 -18.90 7.28 -1.74
C PHE A 493 -20.06 8.08 -1.17
N TYR A 494 -21.14 7.43 -0.75
CA TYR A 494 -22.30 8.12 -0.19
C TYR A 494 -21.99 8.72 1.19
N GLU A 495 -21.21 8.04 2.03
CA GLU A 495 -20.76 8.59 3.31
C GLU A 495 -19.92 9.85 3.12
N LEU A 496 -18.97 9.82 2.18
CA LEU A 496 -18.14 10.99 1.83
C LEU A 496 -18.95 12.12 1.18
N GLY A 497 -20.02 11.81 0.45
CA GLY A 497 -20.89 12.79 -0.19
C GLY A 497 -21.83 13.50 0.77
N THR A 498 -22.01 12.97 1.98
CA THR A 498 -22.84 13.59 3.01
C THR A 498 -22.15 14.82 3.60
N PRO A 499 -22.83 15.98 3.71
CA PRO A 499 -22.24 17.25 4.18
C PRO A 499 -21.75 17.20 5.62
#